data_76cbe3bb17b981e03a82444fe1a93dc8
#
_entry.id   76cbe3bb17b981e03a82444fe1a93dc8
#
_cell.length_a   1.000
_cell.length_b   1.000
_cell.length_c   1.000
_cell.angle_alpha   90.00
_cell.angle_beta   90.00
_cell.angle_gamma   90.00
#
_symmetry.space_group_name_H-M   'P 1'
#
loop_
_entity.id
_entity.type
_entity.pdbx_description
1 polymer ?
#
loop_
_entity_poly.entity_id
_entity_poly.type
_entity_poly.pdbx_seq_one_letter_code
_entity_poly.pdbx_strand_id
1 'polypeptide(L)'
;MRDGQARYLALGGAIGLALCVAQPRATRAQDWSGNAEGSTTDGPTVEQYMKDAGPNLKFFAYGSLKIDGKLVNCGKRPTVMNPNFDSWGGAFPGFLILNSKKIEGLSTQVKLYIYSHECGHQFEGPDETKADLFAIRRGVKWGWLDAQGMEDICTFISQLKGDSVHPPGPQRCETMRKYYQELIEAGTQQAGSSSPYDTQAQTLGPAQ
;
A
#
# COMPACT_ATOMS: atom_id res chain seq x y z
N MET A 1 23.05 73.75 28.53
CA MET A 1 22.58 74.52 27.40
C MET A 1 22.23 73.47 26.33
N ARG A 2 20.95 73.04 26.23
CA ARG A 2 19.92 73.53 25.28
C ARG A 2 20.47 73.37 23.86
N ASP A 3 19.93 72.68 23.00
CA ASP A 3 18.68 72.24 22.40
C ASP A 3 19.16 71.62 21.09
N GLY A 4 18.52 70.77 20.45
CA GLY A 4 17.27 70.78 19.85
C GLY A 4 16.95 69.49 19.03
N GLN A 5 15.77 69.15 19.07
CA GLN A 5 15.12 68.08 18.35
C GLN A 5 15.05 68.35 16.84
N ALA A 6 15.16 67.29 16.07
CA ALA A 6 14.39 67.21 14.81
C ALA A 6 13.93 65.75 14.55
N ARG A 7 12.63 65.53 14.71
CA ARG A 7 11.89 64.33 14.29
C ARG A 7 11.68 64.40 12.79
N TYR A 8 12.08 63.38 12.07
CA TYR A 8 11.51 63.07 10.74
C TYR A 8 10.80 61.74 10.75
N LEU A 9 9.49 61.85 10.67
CA LEU A 9 8.58 60.76 10.31
C LEU A 9 8.72 60.52 8.80
N ALA A 10 9.17 59.34 8.42
CA ALA A 10 9.05 58.85 7.05
C ALA A 10 8.08 57.66 7.06
N LEU A 11 6.86 57.92 6.65
CA LEU A 11 5.87 56.92 6.26
C LEU A 11 6.35 56.33 4.92
N GLY A 12 6.87 55.12 4.96
CA GLY A 12 7.15 54.29 3.78
C GLY A 12 6.23 53.10 3.82
N GLY A 13 5.07 53.20 3.19
CA GLY A 13 4.17 52.08 2.96
C GLY A 13 4.76 51.11 1.95
N ALA A 14 5.29 49.98 2.40
CA ALA A 14 5.61 48.86 1.54
C ALA A 14 4.34 48.02 1.32
N ILE A 15 3.73 48.17 0.15
CA ILE A 15 2.67 47.26 -0.32
C ILE A 15 3.36 45.97 -0.67
N GLY A 16 3.36 45.02 0.27
CA GLY A 16 3.80 43.67 0.04
C GLY A 16 2.72 42.96 -0.79
N LEU A 17 2.96 42.76 -2.09
CA LEU A 17 2.21 41.79 -2.88
C LEU A 17 2.54 40.40 -2.32
N ALA A 18 1.65 39.88 -1.54
CA ALA A 18 1.65 38.44 -1.20
C ALA A 18 1.29 37.65 -2.47
N LEU A 19 2.33 37.18 -3.17
CA LEU A 19 2.16 36.12 -4.15
C LEU A 19 1.71 34.87 -3.40
N CYS A 20 0.38 34.63 -3.37
CA CYS A 20 -0.16 33.32 -3.04
C CYS A 20 0.29 32.34 -4.12
N VAL A 21 1.46 31.73 -3.93
CA VAL A 21 1.82 30.51 -4.65
C VAL A 21 0.89 29.43 -4.13
N ALA A 22 -0.15 29.13 -4.90
CA ALA A 22 -0.98 27.98 -4.66
C ALA A 22 -0.08 26.73 -4.74
N GLN A 23 0.29 26.20 -3.60
CA GLN A 23 0.95 24.90 -3.55
C GLN A 23 -0.05 23.86 -4.05
N PRO A 24 0.32 23.00 -5.00
CA PRO A 24 -0.53 21.89 -5.38
C PRO A 24 -0.77 21.06 -4.12
N ARG A 25 -2.04 20.98 -3.71
CA ARG A 25 -2.44 20.06 -2.64
C ARG A 25 -2.12 18.66 -3.11
N ALA A 26 -1.10 18.05 -2.48
CA ALA A 26 -0.89 16.62 -2.59
C ALA A 26 -2.20 15.94 -2.17
N THR A 27 -2.86 15.31 -3.12
CA THR A 27 -4.06 14.53 -2.84
C THR A 27 -3.64 13.33 -2.01
N ARG A 28 -3.92 13.37 -0.70
CA ARG A 28 -3.69 12.24 0.20
C ARG A 28 -4.52 11.06 -0.29
N ALA A 29 -3.85 9.98 -0.65
CA ALA A 29 -4.50 8.72 -1.04
C ALA A 29 -5.28 8.04 0.09
N GLN A 30 -5.29 8.61 1.29
CA GLN A 30 -5.82 8.00 2.50
C GLN A 30 -7.01 8.74 3.13
N ASP A 31 -7.57 9.73 2.46
CA ASP A 31 -8.83 10.34 2.94
C ASP A 31 -10.06 9.58 2.40
N TRP A 32 -10.04 8.25 2.56
CA TRP A 32 -11.18 7.37 2.36
C TRP A 32 -12.03 7.30 3.64
N SER A 33 -12.32 8.40 4.31
CA SER A 33 -13.29 8.47 5.40
C SER A 33 -14.72 8.72 4.88
N GLY A 34 -15.02 8.22 3.70
CA GLY A 34 -16.37 8.22 3.14
C GLY A 34 -17.20 7.11 3.74
N ASN A 35 -18.26 7.48 4.48
CA ASN A 35 -19.29 6.60 4.99
C ASN A 35 -19.71 5.54 3.98
N ALA A 36 -19.82 4.30 4.46
CA ALA A 36 -20.26 3.13 3.71
C ALA A 36 -21.75 3.16 3.33
N GLU A 37 -22.24 4.29 2.80
CA GLU A 37 -23.58 4.40 2.23
C GLU A 37 -23.51 5.21 0.94
N GLY A 38 -23.58 4.51 -0.18
CA GLY A 38 -23.69 5.11 -1.50
C GLY A 38 -22.39 5.00 -2.30
N SER A 39 -22.32 3.96 -3.08
CA SER A 39 -21.37 3.79 -4.17
C SER A 39 -21.38 5.00 -5.10
N THR A 40 -20.55 5.98 -4.81
CA THR A 40 -20.05 6.88 -5.83
C THR A 40 -18.54 6.67 -5.90
N THR A 41 -18.07 6.40 -7.09
CA THR A 41 -16.67 6.24 -7.48
C THR A 41 -15.96 7.60 -7.43
N ASP A 42 -15.93 8.27 -6.29
CA ASP A 42 -15.52 9.67 -6.14
C ASP A 42 -13.99 9.87 -6.04
N GLY A 43 -13.23 8.95 -6.59
CA GLY A 43 -11.79 9.12 -6.77
C GLY A 43 -11.45 9.53 -8.22
N PRO A 44 -10.24 10.06 -8.44
CA PRO A 44 -9.77 10.32 -9.80
C PRO A 44 -9.69 9.02 -10.61
N THR A 45 -9.95 9.07 -11.89
CA THR A 45 -9.55 7.97 -12.77
C THR A 45 -8.03 7.86 -12.83
N VAL A 46 -7.50 6.72 -13.26
CA VAL A 46 -6.05 6.54 -13.39
C VAL A 46 -5.43 7.56 -14.35
N GLU A 47 -6.15 7.94 -15.40
CA GLU A 47 -5.73 8.96 -16.38
C GLU A 47 -5.67 10.36 -15.77
N GLN A 48 -6.68 10.72 -14.98
CA GLN A 48 -6.68 11.99 -14.21
C GLN A 48 -5.55 12.02 -13.21
N TYR A 49 -5.38 10.95 -12.43
CA TYR A 49 -4.27 10.84 -11.49
C TYR A 49 -2.92 11.01 -12.19
N MET A 50 -2.68 10.31 -13.29
CA MET A 50 -1.43 10.40 -14.02
C MET A 50 -1.18 11.79 -14.61
N LYS A 51 -2.23 12.49 -15.02
CA LYS A 51 -2.13 13.88 -15.51
C LYS A 51 -1.75 14.85 -14.38
N ASP A 52 -2.34 14.68 -13.21
CA ASP A 52 -2.21 15.63 -12.09
C ASP A 52 -0.96 15.38 -11.25
N ALA A 53 -0.51 14.14 -11.14
CA ALA A 53 0.65 13.74 -10.33
C ALA A 53 2.01 14.09 -10.98
N GLY A 54 2.01 14.61 -12.20
CA GLY A 54 3.20 15.12 -12.86
C GLY A 54 4.05 14.09 -13.59
N PRO A 55 5.28 14.44 -13.98
CA PRO A 55 6.16 13.59 -14.78
C PRO A 55 6.79 12.45 -13.97
N ASN A 56 7.41 11.51 -14.68
CA ASN A 56 8.15 10.36 -14.14
C ASN A 56 7.28 9.24 -13.56
N LEU A 57 6.01 9.19 -13.91
CA LEU A 57 5.14 8.07 -13.59
C LEU A 57 5.39 6.92 -14.57
N LYS A 58 5.21 5.67 -14.09
CA LYS A 58 5.18 4.48 -14.94
C LYS A 58 3.86 3.77 -14.74
N PHE A 59 3.13 3.57 -15.83
CA PHE A 59 1.89 2.82 -15.85
C PHE A 59 2.14 1.36 -16.14
N PHE A 60 1.52 0.48 -15.35
CA PHE A 60 1.50 -0.95 -15.56
C PHE A 60 0.07 -1.44 -15.68
N ALA A 61 -0.30 -1.96 -16.85
CA ALA A 61 -1.57 -2.64 -17.02
C ALA A 61 -1.70 -3.81 -16.04
N TYR A 62 -2.93 -4.25 -15.75
CA TYR A 62 -3.12 -5.40 -14.87
C TYR A 62 -2.30 -6.61 -15.35
N GLY A 63 -1.69 -7.32 -14.40
CA GLY A 63 -0.87 -8.50 -14.67
C GLY A 63 0.45 -8.26 -15.41
N SER A 64 0.91 -7.00 -15.58
CA SER A 64 2.19 -6.70 -16.23
C SER A 64 3.31 -6.29 -15.27
N LEU A 65 2.97 -5.88 -14.04
CA LEU A 65 3.95 -5.46 -13.05
C LEU A 65 4.70 -6.66 -12.47
N LYS A 66 6.03 -6.54 -12.43
CA LYS A 66 6.90 -7.46 -11.70
C LYS A 66 7.57 -6.72 -10.54
N ILE A 67 7.52 -7.31 -9.36
CA ILE A 67 8.26 -6.86 -8.18
C ILE A 67 9.36 -7.89 -7.93
N ASP A 68 10.62 -7.48 -8.08
CA ASP A 68 11.80 -8.33 -7.96
C ASP A 68 11.64 -9.67 -8.75
N GLY A 69 11.19 -9.57 -9.99
CA GLY A 69 10.97 -10.69 -10.89
C GLY A 69 9.65 -11.45 -10.71
N LYS A 70 8.94 -11.27 -9.60
CA LYS A 70 7.65 -11.93 -9.33
C LYS A 70 6.50 -11.12 -9.94
N LEU A 71 5.73 -11.77 -10.81
CA LEU A 71 4.53 -11.16 -11.41
C LEU A 71 3.47 -10.94 -10.34
N VAL A 72 2.90 -9.74 -10.28
CA VAL A 72 1.82 -9.39 -9.36
C VAL A 72 0.61 -8.88 -10.12
N ASN A 73 -0.57 -9.09 -9.56
CA ASN A 73 -1.81 -8.54 -10.10
C ASN A 73 -2.80 -8.22 -8.97
N CYS A 74 -3.73 -7.34 -9.23
CA CYS A 74 -4.85 -7.02 -8.34
C CYS A 74 -6.17 -7.09 -9.13
N GLY A 75 -6.55 -8.29 -9.54
CA GLY A 75 -7.65 -8.47 -10.48
C GLY A 75 -7.35 -7.76 -11.81
N LYS A 76 -8.28 -6.94 -12.29
CA LYS A 76 -8.11 -6.14 -13.52
C LYS A 76 -7.62 -4.71 -13.26
N ARG A 77 -7.07 -4.42 -12.09
CA ARG A 77 -6.64 -3.07 -11.70
C ARG A 77 -5.21 -2.81 -12.14
N PRO A 78 -4.94 -1.69 -12.84
CA PRO A 78 -3.58 -1.27 -13.16
C PRO A 78 -2.86 -0.74 -11.92
N THR A 79 -1.54 -0.60 -12.04
CA THR A 79 -0.69 0.00 -11.01
C THR A 79 0.12 1.14 -11.60
N VAL A 80 0.20 2.25 -10.88
CA VAL A 80 1.04 3.39 -11.22
C VAL A 80 2.23 3.44 -10.26
N MET A 81 3.44 3.42 -10.79
CA MET A 81 4.65 3.70 -10.02
C MET A 81 4.88 5.22 -10.00
N ASN A 82 4.81 5.82 -8.81
CA ASN A 82 5.02 7.25 -8.62
C ASN A 82 6.16 7.49 -7.61
N PRO A 83 7.34 7.96 -8.05
CA PRO A 83 8.47 8.20 -7.14
C PRO A 83 8.26 9.36 -6.15
N ASN A 84 7.22 10.15 -6.33
CA ASN A 84 6.91 11.32 -5.50
C ASN A 84 5.63 11.11 -4.65
N PHE A 85 5.09 9.90 -4.61
CA PHE A 85 3.92 9.60 -3.80
C PHE A 85 4.26 9.67 -2.29
N ASP A 86 3.35 10.21 -1.48
CA ASP A 86 3.64 10.50 -0.06
C ASP A 86 3.81 9.26 0.80
N SER A 87 3.17 8.13 0.46
CA SER A 87 3.28 6.85 1.15
C SER A 87 4.13 5.85 0.38
N TRP A 88 4.33 4.64 0.91
CA TRP A 88 4.94 3.50 0.19
C TRP A 88 4.04 2.95 -0.89
N GLY A 89 2.73 2.92 -0.63
CA GLY A 89 1.67 2.54 -1.55
C GLY A 89 0.41 3.34 -1.30
N GLY A 90 -0.59 3.12 -2.14
CA GLY A 90 -1.92 3.69 -2.01
C GLY A 90 -2.91 3.00 -2.94
N ALA A 91 -4.16 2.96 -2.52
CA ALA A 91 -5.27 2.42 -3.28
C ALA A 91 -6.27 3.54 -3.60
N PHE A 92 -6.56 3.69 -4.90
CA PHE A 92 -7.71 4.47 -5.37
C PHE A 92 -8.75 3.52 -5.95
N PRO A 93 -10.03 3.92 -6.01
CA PRO A 93 -11.02 3.10 -6.70
C PRO A 93 -10.56 2.73 -8.10
N GLY A 94 -10.31 1.42 -8.32
CA GLY A 94 -9.95 0.88 -9.62
C GLY A 94 -8.47 0.84 -10.00
N PHE A 95 -7.54 1.39 -9.21
CA PHE A 95 -6.10 1.30 -9.46
C PHE A 95 -5.27 1.38 -8.20
N LEU A 96 -4.00 1.01 -8.30
CA LEU A 96 -3.02 1.05 -7.21
C LEU A 96 -1.90 2.04 -7.53
N ILE A 97 -1.27 2.55 -6.48
CA ILE A 97 -0.06 3.36 -6.58
C ILE A 97 1.03 2.70 -5.74
N LEU A 98 2.26 2.69 -6.23
CA LEU A 98 3.45 2.36 -5.46
C LEU A 98 4.50 3.46 -5.59
N ASN A 99 5.12 3.84 -4.49
CA ASN A 99 6.24 4.76 -4.53
C ASN A 99 7.53 4.00 -4.85
N SER A 100 8.01 4.13 -6.10
CA SER A 100 9.19 3.41 -6.56
C SER A 100 10.46 3.72 -5.79
N LYS A 101 10.62 4.95 -5.28
CA LYS A 101 11.78 5.34 -4.45
C LYS A 101 11.70 4.79 -3.03
N LYS A 102 10.52 4.89 -2.40
CA LYS A 102 10.36 4.45 -1.02
C LYS A 102 10.45 2.94 -0.85
N ILE A 103 10.00 2.17 -1.86
CA ILE A 103 10.11 0.70 -1.83
C ILE A 103 11.48 0.20 -2.29
N GLU A 104 12.31 1.05 -2.90
CA GLU A 104 13.69 0.70 -3.26
C GLU A 104 14.47 0.32 -2.01
N GLY A 105 15.21 -0.79 -2.06
CA GLY A 105 16.00 -1.29 -0.92
C GLY A 105 15.22 -2.07 0.15
N LEU A 106 13.88 -2.13 0.09
CA LEU A 106 13.11 -3.05 0.94
C LEU A 106 13.27 -4.50 0.47
N SER A 107 13.08 -5.47 1.38
CA SER A 107 13.08 -6.88 0.98
C SER A 107 11.93 -7.18 0.01
N THR A 108 12.07 -8.23 -0.78
CA THR A 108 11.03 -8.64 -1.73
C THR A 108 9.70 -8.90 -1.03
N GLN A 109 9.73 -9.52 0.15
CA GLN A 109 8.53 -9.83 0.94
C GLN A 109 7.82 -8.57 1.40
N VAL A 110 8.56 -7.56 1.87
CA VAL A 110 7.98 -6.25 2.26
C VAL A 110 7.37 -5.53 1.07
N LYS A 111 8.02 -5.52 -0.10
CA LYS A 111 7.46 -4.94 -1.32
C LYS A 111 6.17 -5.63 -1.76
N LEU A 112 6.15 -6.97 -1.71
CA LEU A 112 4.98 -7.77 -2.05
C LEU A 112 3.85 -7.58 -1.02
N TYR A 113 4.20 -7.42 0.25
CA TYR A 113 3.25 -7.08 1.29
C TYR A 113 2.60 -5.72 1.03
N ILE A 114 3.38 -4.65 0.79
CA ILE A 114 2.85 -3.31 0.47
C ILE A 114 1.89 -3.40 -0.71
N TYR A 115 2.30 -4.02 -1.83
CA TYR A 115 1.44 -4.20 -2.99
C TYR A 115 0.15 -4.95 -2.65
N SER A 116 0.25 -6.02 -1.88
CA SER A 116 -0.90 -6.86 -1.52
C SER A 116 -1.83 -6.19 -0.53
N HIS A 117 -1.30 -5.36 0.37
CA HIS A 117 -2.08 -4.52 1.29
C HIS A 117 -2.92 -3.49 0.52
N GLU A 118 -2.32 -2.75 -0.40
CA GLU A 118 -3.05 -1.82 -1.27
C GLU A 118 -4.08 -2.55 -2.14
N CYS A 119 -3.75 -3.75 -2.61
CA CYS A 119 -4.72 -4.60 -3.28
C CYS A 119 -5.85 -5.03 -2.33
N GLY A 120 -5.57 -5.28 -1.06
CA GLY A 120 -6.56 -5.56 -0.01
C GLY A 120 -7.64 -4.49 0.05
N HIS A 121 -7.27 -3.23 0.05
CA HIS A 121 -8.22 -2.11 0.04
C HIS A 121 -9.20 -2.12 -1.14
N GLN A 122 -8.84 -2.73 -2.27
CA GLN A 122 -9.74 -2.87 -3.42
C GLN A 122 -10.88 -3.89 -3.20
N PHE A 123 -10.75 -4.77 -2.21
CA PHE A 123 -11.69 -5.87 -1.95
C PHE A 123 -12.29 -5.82 -0.55
N GLU A 124 -11.54 -5.33 0.42
CA GLU A 124 -11.91 -5.29 1.84
C GLU A 124 -12.31 -3.87 2.31
N GLY A 125 -12.18 -2.87 1.43
CA GLY A 125 -12.46 -1.47 1.76
C GLY A 125 -11.37 -0.82 2.62
N PRO A 126 -11.70 0.25 3.38
CA PRO A 126 -10.72 1.08 4.09
C PRO A 126 -10.19 0.48 5.40
N ASP A 127 -10.59 -0.72 5.75
CA ASP A 127 -10.19 -1.39 6.99
C ASP A 127 -8.73 -1.88 6.88
N GLU A 128 -7.83 -1.22 7.59
CA GLU A 128 -6.40 -1.51 7.60
C GLU A 128 -6.08 -2.93 8.06
N THR A 129 -6.79 -3.41 9.09
CA THR A 129 -6.59 -4.77 9.59
C THR A 129 -6.99 -5.80 8.54
N LYS A 130 -8.11 -5.61 7.86
CA LYS A 130 -8.53 -6.50 6.78
C LYS A 130 -7.58 -6.49 5.59
N ALA A 131 -7.05 -5.31 5.21
CA ALA A 131 -6.05 -5.17 4.16
C ALA A 131 -4.75 -5.90 4.53
N ASP A 132 -4.29 -5.80 5.79
CA ASP A 132 -3.16 -6.56 6.31
C ASP A 132 -3.38 -8.08 6.20
N LEU A 133 -4.49 -8.55 6.73
CA LEU A 133 -4.81 -9.99 6.70
C LEU A 133 -5.00 -10.51 5.26
N PHE A 134 -5.56 -9.70 4.38
CA PHE A 134 -5.61 -10.01 2.95
C PHE A 134 -4.21 -10.21 2.37
N ALA A 135 -3.25 -9.32 2.69
CA ALA A 135 -1.88 -9.42 2.21
C ALA A 135 -1.18 -10.69 2.73
N ILE A 136 -1.33 -11.01 4.02
CA ILE A 136 -0.75 -12.22 4.62
C ILE A 136 -1.35 -13.50 3.99
N ARG A 137 -2.68 -13.59 3.91
CA ARG A 137 -3.36 -14.72 3.27
C ARG A 137 -2.89 -14.93 1.83
N ARG A 138 -2.74 -13.85 1.09
CA ARG A 138 -2.25 -13.86 -0.29
C ARG A 138 -0.80 -14.36 -0.35
N GLY A 139 0.05 -13.90 0.56
CA GLY A 139 1.44 -14.30 0.64
C GLY A 139 1.63 -15.79 0.89
N VAL A 140 0.92 -16.33 1.85
CA VAL A 140 0.91 -17.78 2.14
C VAL A 140 0.37 -18.56 0.95
N LYS A 141 -0.81 -18.17 0.42
CA LYS A 141 -1.45 -18.86 -0.70
C LYS A 141 -0.58 -18.91 -1.97
N TRP A 142 0.17 -17.86 -2.25
CA TRP A 142 1.00 -17.77 -3.46
C TRP A 142 2.47 -18.14 -3.22
N GLY A 143 2.80 -18.58 -2.00
CA GLY A 143 4.11 -19.11 -1.64
C GLY A 143 5.25 -18.10 -1.68
N TRP A 144 4.95 -16.80 -1.55
CA TRP A 144 5.99 -15.78 -1.45
C TRP A 144 6.24 -15.32 -0.01
N LEU A 145 5.38 -15.68 0.94
CA LEU A 145 5.54 -15.36 2.36
C LEU A 145 5.92 -16.61 3.13
N ASP A 146 7.10 -16.59 3.70
CA ASP A 146 7.61 -17.57 4.65
C ASP A 146 7.82 -16.92 6.03
N ALA A 147 8.35 -17.68 6.99
CA ALA A 147 8.58 -17.20 8.35
C ALA A 147 9.55 -16.02 8.39
N GLN A 148 10.62 -16.04 7.59
CA GLN A 148 11.56 -14.92 7.52
C GLN A 148 10.91 -13.67 6.92
N GLY A 149 10.12 -13.84 5.85
CA GLY A 149 9.36 -12.75 5.24
C GLY A 149 8.35 -12.13 6.20
N MET A 150 7.73 -12.93 7.08
CA MET A 150 6.84 -12.41 8.13
C MET A 150 7.62 -11.54 9.13
N GLU A 151 8.83 -11.93 9.54
CA GLU A 151 9.67 -11.13 10.42
C GLU A 151 10.16 -9.84 9.72
N ASP A 152 10.50 -9.89 8.43
CA ASP A 152 10.87 -8.70 7.65
C ASP A 152 9.70 -7.71 7.60
N ILE A 153 8.48 -8.18 7.35
CA ILE A 153 7.26 -7.37 7.35
C ILE A 153 7.03 -6.76 8.73
N CYS A 154 7.15 -7.55 9.80
CA CYS A 154 7.00 -7.08 11.16
C CYS A 154 8.04 -6.03 11.53
N THR A 155 9.30 -6.22 11.15
CA THR A 155 10.36 -5.24 11.36
C THR A 155 10.05 -3.91 10.67
N PHE A 156 9.55 -3.96 9.44
CA PHE A 156 9.14 -2.79 8.68
C PHE A 156 7.94 -2.08 9.32
N ILE A 157 6.86 -2.81 9.59
CA ILE A 157 5.60 -2.26 10.11
C ILE A 157 5.78 -1.71 11.53
N SER A 158 6.56 -2.37 12.40
CA SER A 158 6.72 -1.96 13.80
C SER A 158 7.35 -0.57 13.98
N GLN A 159 7.96 -0.03 12.95
CA GLN A 159 8.49 1.35 12.95
C GLN A 159 7.39 2.41 12.77
N LEU A 160 6.19 2.01 12.36
CA LEU A 160 5.07 2.92 12.11
C LEU A 160 4.35 3.24 13.42
N LYS A 161 4.21 4.53 13.73
CA LYS A 161 3.56 4.97 14.99
C LYS A 161 2.05 4.75 14.98
N GLY A 162 1.45 4.60 13.79
CA GLY A 162 0.01 4.67 13.61
C GLY A 162 -0.53 6.11 13.64
N ASP A 163 -1.81 6.25 13.33
CA ASP A 163 -2.55 7.50 13.35
C ASP A 163 -4.04 7.22 13.66
N SER A 164 -4.93 8.17 13.34
CA SER A 164 -6.37 8.01 13.59
C SER A 164 -7.03 6.91 12.73
N VAL A 165 -6.40 6.49 11.65
CA VAL A 165 -6.91 5.50 10.69
C VAL A 165 -6.12 4.20 10.80
N HIS A 166 -4.81 4.29 10.96
CA HIS A 166 -3.91 3.14 11.01
C HIS A 166 -3.58 2.77 12.46
N PRO A 167 -3.85 1.52 12.90
CA PRO A 167 -3.35 1.04 14.18
C PRO A 167 -1.82 1.11 14.26
N PRO A 168 -1.24 1.23 15.46
CA PRO A 168 0.21 1.21 15.64
C PRO A 168 0.85 -0.04 15.05
N GLY A 169 2.00 0.12 14.41
CA GLY A 169 2.71 -0.96 13.72
C GLY A 169 2.97 -2.22 14.56
N PRO A 170 3.37 -2.13 15.85
CA PRO A 170 3.52 -3.30 16.71
C PRO A 170 2.21 -4.11 16.86
N GLN A 171 1.06 -3.43 17.00
CA GLN A 171 -0.24 -4.08 17.08
C GLN A 171 -0.61 -4.76 15.75
N ARG A 172 -0.35 -4.11 14.62
CA ARG A 172 -0.55 -4.68 13.28
C ARG A 172 0.31 -5.93 13.10
N CYS A 173 1.60 -5.87 13.49
CA CYS A 173 2.51 -7.02 13.43
C CYS A 173 1.98 -8.21 14.25
N GLU A 174 1.56 -7.99 15.49
CA GLU A 174 1.01 -9.05 16.36
C GLU A 174 -0.20 -9.74 15.69
N THR A 175 -1.13 -8.94 15.18
CA THR A 175 -2.33 -9.45 14.49
C THR A 175 -1.97 -10.26 13.26
N MET A 176 -1.07 -9.76 12.41
CA MET A 176 -0.62 -10.45 11.22
C MET A 176 0.13 -11.74 11.52
N ARG A 177 1.00 -11.73 12.54
CA ARG A 177 1.78 -12.91 12.95
C ARG A 177 0.87 -14.04 13.45
N LYS A 178 -0.13 -13.70 14.26
CA LYS A 178 -1.14 -14.66 14.72
C LYS A 178 -1.87 -15.29 13.54
N TYR A 179 -2.35 -14.48 12.62
CA TYR A 179 -3.06 -14.95 11.44
C TYR A 179 -2.18 -15.79 10.51
N TYR A 180 -0.92 -15.43 10.35
CA TYR A 180 0.05 -16.24 9.59
C TYR A 180 0.19 -17.64 10.18
N GLN A 181 0.32 -17.77 11.51
CA GLN A 181 0.41 -19.08 12.18
C GLN A 181 -0.85 -19.91 11.95
N GLU A 182 -2.03 -19.32 12.09
CA GLU A 182 -3.31 -20.00 11.81
C GLU A 182 -3.36 -20.54 10.39
N LEU A 183 -2.88 -19.80 9.40
CA LEU A 183 -2.84 -20.26 8.00
C LEU A 183 -1.86 -21.40 7.77
N ILE A 184 -0.69 -21.38 8.40
CA ILE A 184 0.30 -22.45 8.28
C ILE A 184 -0.20 -23.73 8.95
N GLU A 185 -0.78 -23.64 10.13
CA GLU A 185 -1.36 -24.78 10.85
C GLU A 185 -2.51 -25.44 10.06
N ALA A 186 -3.42 -24.63 9.51
CA ALA A 186 -4.50 -25.13 8.67
C ALA A 186 -3.98 -25.82 7.39
N GLY A 187 -2.95 -25.26 6.75
CA GLY A 187 -2.31 -25.88 5.58
C GLY A 187 -1.62 -27.20 5.91
N THR A 188 -0.98 -27.30 7.06
CA THR A 188 -0.33 -28.54 7.51
C THR A 188 -1.35 -29.64 7.83
N GLN A 189 -2.48 -29.29 8.45
CA GLN A 189 -3.56 -30.25 8.73
C GLN A 189 -4.18 -30.83 7.47
N GLN A 190 -4.38 -30.00 6.43
CA GLN A 190 -4.90 -30.47 5.14
C GLN A 190 -3.93 -31.41 4.43
N ALA A 191 -2.62 -31.12 4.48
CA ALA A 191 -1.59 -31.99 3.90
C ALA A 191 -1.46 -33.34 4.64
N GLY A 192 -1.66 -33.34 5.98
CA GLY A 192 -1.64 -34.57 6.79
C GLY A 192 -2.88 -35.44 6.70
N SER A 193 -3.99 -34.89 6.20
CA SER A 193 -5.27 -35.61 6.05
C SER A 193 -5.47 -36.25 4.68
N SER A 194 -4.56 -36.08 3.73
CA SER A 194 -4.54 -36.81 2.47
C SER A 194 -4.24 -38.29 2.75
N SER A 195 -5.26 -39.12 2.59
CA SER A 195 -5.20 -40.55 2.87
C SER A 195 -4.15 -41.27 2.03
N PRO A 196 -3.43 -42.28 2.59
CA PRO A 196 -2.49 -43.10 1.83
C PRO A 196 -3.12 -43.85 0.64
N TYR A 197 -4.43 -43.83 0.54
CA TYR A 197 -5.20 -44.56 -0.51
C TYR A 197 -5.27 -43.80 -1.86
N ASP A 198 -5.00 -42.51 -1.92
CA ASP A 198 -5.05 -41.77 -3.19
C ASP A 198 -3.83 -41.99 -4.09
N THR A 199 -2.79 -42.66 -3.59
CA THR A 199 -1.58 -42.95 -4.38
C THR A 199 -1.67 -44.25 -5.21
N GLN A 200 -2.70 -45.10 -4.99
CA GLN A 200 -2.83 -46.37 -5.71
C GLN A 200 -3.64 -46.32 -7.02
N ALA A 201 -4.31 -45.18 -7.28
CA ALA A 201 -5.13 -45.08 -8.51
C ALA A 201 -4.34 -44.75 -9.78
N GLN A 202 -3.04 -44.45 -9.69
CA GLN A 202 -2.23 -44.07 -10.85
C GLN A 202 -1.31 -45.14 -11.43
N THR A 203 -1.36 -46.40 -10.92
CA THR A 203 -0.46 -47.46 -11.39
C THR A 203 -1.15 -48.54 -12.22
N LEU A 204 -2.43 -48.40 -12.58
CA LEU A 204 -3.07 -49.32 -13.55
C LEU A 204 -2.90 -48.72 -14.96
N GLY A 205 -1.81 -49.16 -15.63
CA GLY A 205 -1.60 -48.93 -17.05
C GLY A 205 -2.69 -49.55 -17.91
N PRO A 206 -2.83 -49.11 -19.18
CA PRO A 206 -3.89 -49.60 -20.04
C PRO A 206 -3.73 -51.12 -20.29
N ALA A 207 -4.79 -51.86 -20.08
CA ALA A 207 -4.89 -53.27 -20.49
C ALA A 207 -4.77 -53.35 -22.01
N GLN A 208 -3.90 -54.24 -22.48
CA GLN A 208 -3.73 -54.59 -23.88
C GLN A 208 -4.93 -55.32 -24.43
#